data_366b0961dbc7ba16c35308e21b2b7ce7
#
_entry.id   366b0961dbc7ba16c35308e21b2b7ce7
#
_cell.length_a   1.000
_cell.length_b   1.000
_cell.length_c   1.000
_cell.angle_alpha   90.00
_cell.angle_beta   90.00
_cell.angle_gamma   90.00
#
_symmetry.space_group_name_H-M   'P 1'
#
loop_
_entity.id
_entity.type
_entity.pdbx_description
1 polymer ?
#
loop_
_entity_poly.entity_id
_entity_poly.type
_entity_poly.pdbx_seq_one_letter_code
_entity_poly.pdbx_strand_id
1 'polypeptide(L)'
;AASELWNDIHYHYKDADRTTEDQIAYIGELVDRYSLIYVEDPLREDDFEGFSDLTEAVGDRCLICGDDLFVTNTERIMQGIDIGSANAVLIKPNQVGTLTDTYEAVQMAHTHGMDTVMSHRSGETTDTTIAHLATAFGCIFLKTGVVGGERIAKLNELIRIEEQI
;
A
#
# COMPACT_ATOMS: atom_id res chain seq x y z
N ALA A 1 2.72 5.50 -8.00
CA ALA A 1 3.97 5.54 -7.24
C ALA A 1 4.75 6.80 -7.56
N ALA A 2 5.22 7.50 -6.53
CA ALA A 2 6.00 8.74 -6.73
C ALA A 2 7.38 8.47 -7.33
N SER A 3 7.85 7.23 -7.32
CA SER A 3 9.09 6.82 -8.01
C SER A 3 9.11 7.25 -9.48
N GLU A 4 7.97 7.23 -10.18
CA GLU A 4 7.88 7.68 -11.58
C GLU A 4 8.09 9.20 -11.78
N LEU A 5 7.95 9.97 -10.72
CA LEU A 5 8.20 11.42 -10.73
C LEU A 5 9.65 11.76 -10.37
N TRP A 6 10.40 10.81 -9.83
CA TRP A 6 11.77 11.00 -9.35
C TRP A 6 12.78 11.03 -10.52
N ASN A 7 13.62 12.05 -10.55
CA ASN A 7 14.64 12.24 -11.60
C ASN A 7 16.09 12.22 -11.07
N ASP A 8 16.34 11.43 -10.00
CA ASP A 8 17.61 11.31 -9.24
C ASP A 8 17.93 12.49 -8.29
N ILE A 9 17.16 13.58 -8.36
CA ILE A 9 17.40 14.77 -7.51
C ILE A 9 16.09 15.28 -6.89
N HIS A 10 15.00 15.32 -7.68
CA HIS A 10 13.71 15.88 -7.29
C HIS A 10 12.53 15.06 -7.83
N TYR A 11 11.38 15.22 -7.20
CA TYR A 11 10.08 14.81 -7.75
C TYR A 11 9.61 15.87 -8.74
N HIS A 12 9.55 15.53 -10.02
CA HIS A 12 9.20 16.44 -11.10
C HIS A 12 7.68 16.46 -11.34
N TYR A 13 7.04 17.57 -11.02
CA TYR A 13 5.63 17.85 -11.33
C TYR A 13 5.54 18.90 -12.44
N LYS A 14 4.36 19.03 -13.06
CA LYS A 14 4.12 20.05 -14.10
C LYS A 14 4.31 21.50 -13.62
N ASP A 15 4.06 21.72 -12.34
CA ASP A 15 4.02 23.04 -11.70
C ASP A 15 5.26 23.34 -10.84
N ALA A 16 5.96 22.31 -10.39
CA ALA A 16 7.14 22.48 -9.52
C ALA A 16 8.01 21.23 -9.48
N ASP A 17 9.29 21.41 -9.16
CA ASP A 17 10.17 20.36 -8.67
C ASP A 17 10.14 20.36 -7.13
N ARG A 18 10.12 19.19 -6.50
CA ARG A 18 10.08 19.02 -5.04
C ARG A 18 11.24 18.17 -4.57
N THR A 19 11.95 18.61 -3.55
CA THR A 19 12.88 17.74 -2.80
C THR A 19 12.09 16.68 -2.03
N THR A 20 12.76 15.74 -1.36
CA THR A 20 12.06 14.77 -0.49
C THR A 20 11.29 15.48 0.62
N GLU A 21 11.89 16.48 1.26
CA GLU A 21 11.24 17.28 2.31
C GLU A 21 10.02 18.05 1.80
N ASP A 22 10.13 18.67 0.61
CA ASP A 22 9.00 19.36 -0.03
C ASP A 22 7.87 18.38 -0.39
N GLN A 23 8.22 17.17 -0.81
CA GLN A 23 7.26 16.12 -1.14
C GLN A 23 6.53 15.63 0.12
N ILE A 24 7.24 15.41 1.23
CA ILE A 24 6.66 15.06 2.52
C ILE A 24 5.69 16.15 2.99
N ALA A 25 6.11 17.41 2.96
CA ALA A 25 5.27 18.54 3.32
C ALA A 25 4.01 18.61 2.43
N TYR A 26 4.17 18.44 1.12
CA TYR A 26 3.07 18.45 0.16
C TYR A 26 2.05 17.33 0.42
N ILE A 27 2.52 16.09 0.67
CA ILE A 27 1.64 14.96 1.01
C ILE A 27 0.91 15.23 2.34
N GLY A 28 1.61 15.77 3.34
CA GLY A 28 1.00 16.16 4.61
C GLY A 28 -0.13 17.19 4.43
N GLU A 29 0.09 18.21 3.60
CA GLU A 29 -0.95 19.19 3.25
C GLU A 29 -2.16 18.53 2.56
N LEU A 30 -1.94 17.55 1.67
CA LEU A 30 -3.04 16.83 1.02
C LEU A 30 -3.83 15.98 2.02
N VAL A 31 -3.13 15.28 2.92
CA VAL A 31 -3.77 14.50 4.00
C VAL A 31 -4.69 15.40 4.82
N ASP A 32 -4.19 16.53 5.28
CA ASP A 32 -4.96 17.46 6.12
C ASP A 32 -6.12 18.14 5.36
N ARG A 33 -5.83 18.62 4.15
CA ARG A 33 -6.80 19.36 3.34
C ARG A 33 -7.99 18.52 2.88
N TYR A 34 -7.74 17.25 2.55
CA TYR A 34 -8.75 16.36 1.99
C TYR A 34 -9.17 15.26 2.95
N SER A 35 -8.65 15.27 4.18
CA SER A 35 -8.89 14.23 5.19
C SER A 35 -8.63 12.83 4.62
N LEU A 36 -7.47 12.67 3.96
CA LEU A 36 -7.09 11.39 3.38
C LEU A 36 -6.82 10.38 4.49
N ILE A 37 -7.38 9.19 4.36
CA ILE A 37 -7.17 8.08 5.30
C ILE A 37 -6.17 7.04 4.80
N TYR A 38 -5.73 7.18 3.55
CA TYR A 38 -4.83 6.22 2.89
C TYR A 38 -4.02 6.93 1.80
N VAL A 39 -2.72 6.74 1.82
CA VAL A 39 -1.78 7.20 0.79
C VAL A 39 -0.82 6.07 0.45
N GLU A 40 -0.67 5.76 -0.83
CA GLU A 40 0.18 4.68 -1.34
C GLU A 40 1.38 5.25 -2.08
N ASP A 41 2.56 4.73 -1.79
CA ASP A 41 3.84 5.09 -2.40
C ASP A 41 4.03 6.60 -2.62
N PRO A 42 3.96 7.40 -1.55
CA PRO A 42 4.08 8.86 -1.64
C PRO A 42 5.49 9.33 -2.01
N LEU A 43 6.49 8.48 -1.85
CA LEU A 43 7.90 8.71 -2.10
C LEU A 43 8.49 7.61 -3.00
N ARG A 44 9.76 7.74 -3.39
CA ARG A 44 10.46 6.73 -4.18
C ARG A 44 10.65 5.43 -3.40
N GLU A 45 10.70 4.32 -4.11
CA GLU A 45 10.65 2.94 -3.59
C GLU A 45 11.82 2.50 -2.69
N ASP A 46 12.89 3.27 -2.63
CA ASP A 46 14.05 2.98 -1.77
C ASP A 46 14.24 4.00 -0.64
N ASP A 47 13.34 4.97 -0.50
CA ASP A 47 13.44 6.04 0.48
C ASP A 47 12.76 5.70 1.81
N PHE A 48 13.27 4.66 2.48
CA PHE A 48 12.73 4.19 3.76
C PHE A 48 12.74 5.27 4.86
N GLU A 49 13.76 6.13 4.87
CA GLU A 49 13.87 7.23 5.84
C GLU A 49 12.82 8.32 5.56
N GLY A 50 12.67 8.75 4.30
CA GLY A 50 11.63 9.71 3.94
C GLY A 50 10.21 9.18 4.21
N PHE A 51 9.96 7.89 3.98
CA PHE A 51 8.70 7.25 4.39
C PHE A 51 8.51 7.30 5.92
N SER A 52 9.57 7.09 6.71
CA SER A 52 9.52 7.19 8.16
C SER A 52 9.16 8.60 8.62
N ASP A 53 9.80 9.63 8.07
CA ASP A 53 9.51 11.02 8.37
C ASP A 53 8.04 11.37 8.06
N LEU A 54 7.53 10.91 6.93
CA LEU A 54 6.12 11.11 6.57
C LEU A 54 5.17 10.36 7.51
N THR A 55 5.51 9.12 7.85
CA THR A 55 4.68 8.30 8.76
C THR A 55 4.66 8.89 10.17
N GLU A 56 5.77 9.44 10.66
CA GLU A 56 5.80 10.19 11.92
C GLU A 56 4.89 11.43 11.85
N ALA A 57 4.88 12.13 10.72
CA ALA A 57 4.11 13.36 10.56
C ALA A 57 2.58 13.16 10.45
N VAL A 58 2.11 12.06 9.83
CA VAL A 58 0.69 11.89 9.51
C VAL A 58 0.12 10.50 9.84
N GLY A 59 0.93 9.56 10.28
CA GLY A 59 0.53 8.15 10.47
C GLY A 59 -0.50 7.92 11.58
N ASP A 60 -0.74 8.90 12.44
CA ASP A 60 -1.78 8.88 13.47
C ASP A 60 -3.21 9.04 12.89
N ARG A 61 -3.33 9.55 11.64
CA ARG A 61 -4.60 9.85 10.98
C ARG A 61 -4.69 9.37 9.54
N CYS A 62 -3.60 8.83 8.97
CA CYS A 62 -3.55 8.36 7.59
C CYS A 62 -2.68 7.10 7.50
N LEU A 63 -3.16 6.09 6.79
CA LEU A 63 -2.34 4.93 6.45
C LEU A 63 -1.35 5.32 5.34
N ILE A 64 -0.07 5.22 5.66
CA ILE A 64 1.03 5.32 4.70
C ILE A 64 1.38 3.90 4.28
N CYS A 65 1.03 3.57 3.05
CA CYS A 65 1.16 2.22 2.52
C CYS A 65 2.32 2.10 1.54
N GLY A 66 3.22 1.15 1.81
CA GLY A 66 4.27 0.78 0.87
C GLY A 66 3.80 -0.31 -0.10
N ASP A 67 3.81 0.00 -1.40
CA ASP A 67 3.65 -0.95 -2.50
C ASP A 67 5.03 -1.32 -3.06
N ASP A 68 5.64 -0.46 -3.86
CA ASP A 68 6.97 -0.67 -4.44
C ASP A 68 8.07 -0.61 -3.37
N LEU A 69 7.82 0.09 -2.25
CA LEU A 69 8.70 0.09 -1.08
C LEU A 69 8.93 -1.32 -0.54
N PHE A 70 7.90 -2.16 -0.47
CA PHE A 70 7.93 -3.48 0.16
C PHE A 70 7.85 -4.66 -0.80
N VAL A 71 7.21 -4.50 -1.96
CA VAL A 71 6.97 -5.54 -2.98
C VAL A 71 6.51 -6.90 -2.40
N THR A 72 5.73 -6.87 -1.32
CA THR A 72 5.28 -8.06 -0.56
C THR A 72 6.47 -8.92 -0.04
N ASN A 73 7.68 -8.37 0.06
CA ASN A 73 8.89 -9.07 0.46
C ASN A 73 9.15 -8.92 1.97
N THR A 74 9.30 -10.04 2.68
CA THR A 74 9.46 -10.06 4.15
C THR A 74 10.73 -9.35 4.62
N GLU A 75 11.83 -9.39 3.87
CA GLU A 75 13.07 -8.70 4.25
C GLU A 75 12.90 -7.18 4.16
N ARG A 76 12.23 -6.68 3.09
CA ARG A 76 11.93 -5.25 2.94
C ARG A 76 10.89 -4.78 3.96
N ILE A 77 9.88 -5.61 4.28
CA ILE A 77 8.89 -5.33 5.33
C ILE A 77 9.61 -5.20 6.69
N MET A 78 10.52 -6.13 7.02
CA MET A 78 11.28 -6.06 8.26
C MET A 78 12.16 -4.80 8.33
N GLN A 79 12.83 -4.44 7.24
CA GLN A 79 13.58 -3.18 7.17
C GLN A 79 12.68 -1.97 7.45
N GLY A 80 11.48 -1.95 6.88
CA GLY A 80 10.51 -0.88 7.12
C GLY A 80 10.02 -0.84 8.56
N ILE A 81 9.81 -1.99 9.19
CA ILE A 81 9.45 -2.11 10.59
C ILE A 81 10.55 -1.52 11.50
N ASP A 82 11.80 -1.90 11.26
CA ASP A 82 12.95 -1.46 12.05
C ASP A 82 13.14 0.06 12.04
N ILE A 83 12.78 0.71 10.94
CA ILE A 83 12.92 2.16 10.73
C ILE A 83 11.60 2.91 11.03
N GLY A 84 10.45 2.21 11.03
CA GLY A 84 9.14 2.84 11.14
C GLY A 84 8.68 3.52 9.86
N SER A 85 9.08 2.98 8.69
CA SER A 85 8.87 3.62 7.39
C SER A 85 7.40 3.78 6.99
N ALA A 86 6.53 2.84 7.37
CA ALA A 86 5.14 2.84 6.98
C ALA A 86 4.29 2.17 8.07
N ASN A 87 2.99 2.41 8.05
CA ASN A 87 2.03 1.74 8.93
C ASN A 87 1.08 0.80 8.20
N ALA A 88 1.26 0.65 6.87
CA ALA A 88 0.54 -0.33 6.06
C ALA A 88 1.40 -0.93 4.94
N VAL A 89 1.10 -2.18 4.56
CA VAL A 89 1.78 -2.92 3.49
C VAL A 89 0.78 -3.31 2.41
N LEU A 90 1.10 -3.05 1.15
CA LEU A 90 0.35 -3.59 0.03
C LEU A 90 0.76 -5.04 -0.25
N ILE A 91 -0.21 -5.93 -0.32
CA ILE A 91 -0.01 -7.36 -0.49
C ILE A 91 -0.46 -7.79 -1.88
N LYS A 92 0.46 -8.33 -2.65
CA LYS A 92 0.23 -8.87 -4.00
C LYS A 92 0.73 -10.31 -4.07
N PRO A 93 -0.14 -11.33 -3.95
CA PRO A 93 0.30 -12.73 -3.87
C PRO A 93 1.21 -13.17 -5.01
N ASN A 94 1.03 -12.61 -6.21
CA ASN A 94 1.84 -12.96 -7.36
C ASN A 94 3.21 -12.26 -7.43
N GLN A 95 3.55 -11.36 -6.51
CA GLN A 95 4.91 -10.82 -6.38
C GLN A 95 5.85 -11.83 -5.72
N VAL A 96 5.36 -12.56 -4.72
CA VAL A 96 6.13 -13.60 -4.03
C VAL A 96 5.87 -15.01 -4.56
N GLY A 97 4.72 -15.24 -5.20
CA GLY A 97 4.44 -16.43 -6.03
C GLY A 97 3.79 -17.60 -5.30
N THR A 98 3.76 -17.63 -3.97
CA THR A 98 3.06 -18.65 -3.19
C THR A 98 2.12 -18.05 -2.14
N LEU A 99 1.09 -18.79 -1.75
CA LEU A 99 0.20 -18.37 -0.66
C LEU A 99 0.90 -18.42 0.70
N THR A 100 1.86 -19.32 0.87
CA THR A 100 2.66 -19.43 2.09
C THR A 100 3.48 -18.16 2.30
N ASP A 101 4.27 -17.75 1.32
CA ASP A 101 5.09 -16.54 1.42
C ASP A 101 4.23 -15.28 1.55
N THR A 102 3.07 -15.26 0.86
CA THR A 102 2.09 -14.17 1.01
C THR A 102 1.57 -14.07 2.46
N TYR A 103 1.23 -15.21 3.05
CA TYR A 103 0.75 -15.26 4.43
C TYR A 103 1.84 -14.88 5.43
N GLU A 104 3.08 -15.31 5.20
CA GLU A 104 4.23 -14.91 6.02
C GLU A 104 4.44 -13.39 6.01
N ALA A 105 4.33 -12.76 4.84
CA ALA A 105 4.41 -11.30 4.72
C ALA A 105 3.29 -10.60 5.50
N VAL A 106 2.05 -11.09 5.38
CA VAL A 106 0.90 -10.56 6.15
C VAL A 106 1.11 -10.74 7.65
N GLN A 107 1.51 -11.94 8.09
CA GLN A 107 1.74 -12.22 9.51
C GLN A 107 2.86 -11.35 10.10
N MET A 108 3.93 -11.13 9.33
CA MET A 108 5.01 -10.24 9.73
C MET A 108 4.50 -8.82 9.97
N ALA A 109 3.75 -8.27 9.02
CA ALA A 109 3.17 -6.93 9.13
C ALA A 109 2.26 -6.83 10.37
N HIS A 110 1.29 -7.74 10.52
CA HIS A 110 0.34 -7.73 11.64
C HIS A 110 1.02 -7.90 13.01
N THR A 111 2.02 -8.77 13.11
CA THR A 111 2.74 -9.00 14.38
C THR A 111 3.46 -7.74 14.87
N HIS A 112 3.81 -6.84 13.94
CA HIS A 112 4.49 -5.59 14.25
C HIS A 112 3.56 -4.36 14.17
N GLY A 113 2.25 -4.58 14.15
CA GLY A 113 1.25 -3.50 14.23
C GLY A 113 1.03 -2.72 12.93
N MET A 114 1.46 -3.26 11.78
CA MET A 114 1.16 -2.69 10.48
C MET A 114 -0.12 -3.28 9.92
N ASP A 115 -0.93 -2.46 9.26
CA ASP A 115 -2.10 -2.92 8.50
C ASP A 115 -1.70 -3.51 7.15
N THR A 116 -2.58 -4.31 6.55
CA THR A 116 -2.35 -4.88 5.22
C THR A 116 -3.50 -4.57 4.27
N VAL A 117 -3.15 -4.35 3.00
CA VAL A 117 -4.08 -4.06 1.91
C VAL A 117 -3.88 -5.09 0.81
N MET A 118 -4.85 -5.97 0.59
CA MET A 118 -4.80 -6.93 -0.51
C MET A 118 -5.05 -6.23 -1.84
N SER A 119 -4.22 -6.50 -2.85
CA SER A 119 -4.27 -5.74 -4.11
C SER A 119 -4.36 -6.62 -5.35
N HIS A 120 -5.13 -6.11 -6.32
CA HIS A 120 -5.06 -6.55 -7.70
C HIS A 120 -3.77 -6.09 -8.41
N ARG A 121 -3.62 -6.44 -9.69
CA ARG A 121 -2.57 -5.93 -10.59
C ARG A 121 -3.21 -5.12 -11.74
N SER A 122 -2.36 -4.43 -12.52
CA SER A 122 -2.81 -3.67 -13.69
C SER A 122 -3.45 -4.57 -14.76
N GLY A 123 -2.85 -5.74 -15.03
CA GLY A 123 -3.45 -6.81 -15.84
C GLY A 123 -4.27 -7.73 -14.94
N GLU A 124 -5.61 -7.72 -15.10
CA GLU A 124 -6.52 -8.43 -14.20
C GLU A 124 -7.52 -9.28 -14.96
N THR A 125 -8.09 -10.29 -14.27
CA THR A 125 -9.14 -11.19 -14.78
C THR A 125 -10.37 -11.12 -13.87
N THR A 126 -11.43 -11.85 -14.20
CA THR A 126 -12.62 -11.97 -13.34
C THR A 126 -12.44 -12.94 -12.17
N ASP A 127 -11.23 -13.49 -11.94
CA ASP A 127 -10.91 -14.31 -10.77
C ASP A 127 -11.11 -13.51 -9.48
N THR A 128 -11.70 -14.14 -8.47
CA THR A 128 -12.07 -13.49 -7.19
C THR A 128 -11.21 -13.90 -6.02
N THR A 129 -10.18 -14.70 -6.24
CA THR A 129 -9.33 -15.27 -5.18
C THR A 129 -8.81 -14.21 -4.20
N ILE A 130 -8.42 -13.02 -4.66
CA ILE A 130 -7.92 -11.97 -3.78
C ILE A 130 -8.97 -11.42 -2.79
N ALA A 131 -10.28 -11.51 -3.11
CA ALA A 131 -11.34 -11.14 -2.17
C ALA A 131 -11.39 -12.13 -0.98
N HIS A 132 -11.27 -13.43 -1.27
CA HIS A 132 -11.20 -14.47 -0.24
C HIS A 132 -9.91 -14.34 0.60
N LEU A 133 -8.77 -14.09 -0.05
CA LEU A 133 -7.50 -13.91 0.64
C LEU A 133 -7.51 -12.66 1.53
N ALA A 134 -8.09 -11.55 1.05
CA ALA A 134 -8.22 -10.33 1.86
C ALA A 134 -8.98 -10.61 3.17
N THR A 135 -10.12 -11.30 3.07
CA THR A 135 -10.93 -11.67 4.23
C THR A 135 -10.23 -12.70 5.13
N ALA A 136 -9.67 -13.76 4.53
CA ALA A 136 -9.04 -14.84 5.27
C ALA A 136 -7.77 -14.40 6.04
N PHE A 137 -7.02 -13.46 5.47
CA PHE A 137 -5.78 -12.95 6.07
C PHE A 137 -6.00 -11.72 6.96
N GLY A 138 -7.25 -11.21 7.06
CA GLY A 138 -7.57 -10.06 7.90
C GLY A 138 -7.03 -8.74 7.35
N CYS A 139 -6.93 -8.59 6.03
CA CYS A 139 -6.55 -7.33 5.42
C CYS A 139 -7.63 -6.26 5.68
N ILE A 140 -7.21 -5.04 6.05
CA ILE A 140 -8.14 -3.95 6.35
C ILE A 140 -8.84 -3.41 5.10
N PHE A 141 -8.18 -3.47 3.94
CA PHE A 141 -8.71 -3.03 2.65
C PHE A 141 -8.45 -4.05 1.53
N LEU A 142 -9.30 -3.99 0.51
CA LEU A 142 -9.08 -4.59 -0.81
C LEU A 142 -8.96 -3.48 -1.86
N LYS A 143 -7.80 -3.38 -2.51
CA LYS A 143 -7.55 -2.48 -3.63
C LYS A 143 -7.89 -3.21 -4.93
N THR A 144 -8.97 -2.81 -5.63
CA THR A 144 -9.41 -3.50 -6.85
C THR A 144 -9.93 -2.58 -7.97
N GLY A 145 -10.19 -1.31 -7.70
CA GLY A 145 -10.88 -0.42 -8.64
C GLY A 145 -12.39 -0.72 -8.76
N VAL A 146 -13.11 0.15 -9.44
CA VAL A 146 -14.59 0.13 -9.50
C VAL A 146 -15.14 0.12 -10.94
N VAL A 147 -14.27 0.09 -11.95
CA VAL A 147 -14.64 0.12 -13.36
C VAL A 147 -14.03 -1.10 -14.05
N GLY A 148 -14.87 -1.79 -14.85
CA GLY A 148 -14.51 -3.03 -15.53
C GLY A 148 -15.02 -4.27 -14.81
N GLY A 149 -15.43 -5.28 -15.57
CA GLY A 149 -16.00 -6.51 -15.02
C GLY A 149 -15.00 -7.28 -14.14
N GLU A 150 -13.73 -7.26 -14.51
CA GLU A 150 -12.62 -7.87 -13.78
C GLU A 150 -12.40 -7.22 -12.40
N ARG A 151 -12.74 -5.94 -12.25
CA ARG A 151 -12.65 -5.20 -10.97
C ARG A 151 -13.89 -5.47 -10.11
N ILE A 152 -15.07 -5.28 -10.69
CA ILE A 152 -16.35 -5.44 -10.01
C ILE A 152 -16.55 -6.87 -9.52
N ALA A 153 -16.01 -7.89 -10.21
CA ALA A 153 -16.08 -9.28 -9.77
C ALA A 153 -15.62 -9.46 -8.32
N LYS A 154 -14.52 -8.82 -7.91
CA LYS A 154 -13.97 -8.89 -6.55
C LYS A 154 -14.86 -8.19 -5.52
N LEU A 155 -15.44 -7.04 -5.89
CA LEU A 155 -16.37 -6.31 -5.01
C LEU A 155 -17.66 -7.13 -4.79
N ASN A 156 -18.21 -7.72 -5.85
CA ASN A 156 -19.38 -8.60 -5.74
C ASN A 156 -19.06 -9.85 -4.90
N GLU A 157 -17.83 -10.34 -4.96
CA GLU A 157 -17.41 -11.48 -4.15
C GLU A 157 -17.31 -11.12 -2.66
N LEU A 158 -16.83 -9.93 -2.31
CA LEU A 158 -16.87 -9.48 -0.92
C LEU A 158 -18.30 -9.44 -0.37
N ILE A 159 -19.27 -8.97 -1.17
CA ILE A 159 -20.69 -8.98 -0.78
C ILE A 159 -21.17 -10.42 -0.53
N ARG A 160 -20.81 -11.37 -1.42
CA ARG A 160 -21.18 -12.79 -1.22
C ARG A 160 -20.53 -13.40 0.04
N ILE A 161 -19.30 -13.03 0.33
CA ILE A 161 -18.62 -13.47 1.55
C ILE A 161 -19.33 -12.90 2.77
N GLU A 162 -19.68 -11.61 2.78
CA GLU A 162 -20.42 -10.96 3.85
C GLU A 162 -21.76 -11.63 4.14
N GLU A 163 -22.50 -12.05 3.09
CA GLU A 163 -23.77 -12.77 3.22
C GLU A 163 -23.65 -14.18 3.86
N GLN A 164 -22.42 -14.72 3.97
CA GLN A 164 -22.15 -16.07 4.48
C GLN A 164 -21.60 -16.10 5.92
N ILE A 165 -21.21 -14.96 6.45
CA ILE A 165 -20.68 -14.77 7.79
C ILE A 165 -21.81 -14.30 8.72
#